data_dd9a523aeb6e73e7152ff12b06a7eeea
#
_entry.id   dd9a523aeb6e73e7152ff12b06a7eeea
#
_cell.length_a   1.000
_cell.length_b   1.000
_cell.length_c   1.000
_cell.angle_alpha   90.00
_cell.angle_beta   90.00
_cell.angle_gamma   90.00
#
_symmetry.space_group_name_H-M   'P 1'
#
loop_
_entity.id
_entity.type
_entity.pdbx_description
1 polymer ?
#
loop_
_entity_poly.entity_id
_entity_poly.type
_entity_poly.pdbx_seq_one_letter_code
_entity_poly.pdbx_strand_id
1 'polypeptide(L)'
;MNVWTVNDAKDLDWLIANDFDFITTNEPELAFERIKNAPIQKDWKLVWSDEFNYKGLPDDKKWGYDVGGSGWGNNELQFYTEKDTSTAFVSNGLLTISANKTTKENKDYTSARLVTKTKGDWLNGKIEVRAKLPKGKGTWPAIWMLPTDWAYGGWPESGEIDIMEHVGYEPDTVYGTVHTKAFNHSIGTHKTGSFFIPTPYTEFHDYGIEWDQEKIDFLYDGKKYFSFKNTKKNFQEWPYDKRFHLIMNIAVGGNWGGKYGVAPDIFPARMEIDYVRVFQK
;
A
#
# COMPACT_ATOMS: atom_id res chain seq x y z
N MET A 1 20.81 -10.99 10.84
CA MET A 1 21.17 -9.77 10.04
C MET A 1 21.62 -8.72 11.03
N ASN A 2 22.68 -7.96 10.76
CA ASN A 2 23.17 -6.93 11.69
C ASN A 2 22.75 -5.55 11.19
N VAL A 3 22.13 -4.74 12.04
CA VAL A 3 21.61 -3.39 11.71
C VAL A 3 22.40 -2.36 12.51
N TRP A 4 22.86 -1.31 11.86
CA TRP A 4 23.71 -0.22 12.39
C TRP A 4 22.93 1.09 12.37
N THR A 5 23.22 1.94 13.17
CA THR A 5 23.09 2.24 14.59
C THR A 5 21.66 2.75 14.77
N VAL A 6 20.84 2.04 15.47
CA VAL A 6 19.41 2.37 15.64
C VAL A 6 19.20 2.92 17.03
N ASN A 7 18.80 4.18 17.13
CA ASN A 7 18.59 4.89 18.41
C ASN A 7 17.15 5.32 18.61
N ASP A 8 16.32 5.26 17.57
CA ASP A 8 14.91 5.61 17.65
C ASP A 8 14.09 4.47 18.24
N ALA A 9 13.18 4.82 19.16
CA ALA A 9 12.35 3.85 19.87
C ALA A 9 11.45 3.02 18.92
N LYS A 10 10.94 3.63 17.86
CA LYS A 10 10.04 2.98 16.90
C LYS A 10 10.79 1.95 16.05
N ASP A 11 11.99 2.31 15.63
CA ASP A 11 12.86 1.41 14.86
C ASP A 11 13.36 0.25 15.72
N LEU A 12 13.70 0.51 17.00
CA LEU A 12 14.03 -0.52 17.98
C LEU A 12 12.85 -1.49 18.19
N ASP A 13 11.63 -0.97 18.38
CA ASP A 13 10.42 -1.79 18.52
C ASP A 13 10.19 -2.69 17.31
N TRP A 14 10.43 -2.15 16.11
CA TRP A 14 10.32 -2.93 14.88
C TRP A 14 11.36 -4.05 14.78
N LEU A 15 12.64 -3.76 15.08
CA LEU A 15 13.71 -4.75 15.04
C LEU A 15 13.47 -5.87 16.06
N ILE A 16 13.02 -5.50 17.26
CA ILE A 16 12.70 -6.46 18.33
C ILE A 16 11.53 -7.35 17.92
N ALA A 17 10.47 -6.75 17.34
CA ALA A 17 9.29 -7.47 16.87
C ALA A 17 9.59 -8.45 15.72
N ASN A 18 10.69 -8.24 14.99
CA ASN A 18 11.10 -9.09 13.87
C ASN A 18 12.28 -10.01 14.17
N ASP A 19 12.56 -10.26 15.46
CA ASP A 19 13.59 -11.22 15.94
C ASP A 19 14.99 -11.00 15.30
N PHE A 20 15.42 -9.73 15.16
CA PHE A 20 16.77 -9.45 14.69
C PHE A 20 17.81 -9.92 15.70
N ASP A 21 18.76 -10.75 15.28
CA ASP A 21 19.77 -11.36 16.13
C ASP A 21 20.69 -10.33 16.83
N PHE A 22 20.98 -9.22 16.13
CA PHE A 22 21.88 -8.18 16.60
C PHE A 22 21.39 -6.79 16.24
N ILE A 23 21.24 -5.94 17.24
CA ILE A 23 20.90 -4.52 17.10
C ILE A 23 22.07 -3.71 17.66
N THR A 24 22.69 -2.85 16.83
CA THR A 24 23.68 -1.89 17.29
C THR A 24 22.99 -0.57 17.60
N THR A 25 23.10 -0.11 18.85
CA THR A 25 22.48 1.12 19.33
C THR A 25 23.42 1.89 20.25
N ASN A 26 23.30 3.22 20.29
CA ASN A 26 23.93 4.06 21.30
C ASN A 26 23.01 4.27 22.52
N GLU A 27 21.79 3.69 22.47
CA GLU A 27 20.76 3.80 23.53
C GLU A 27 20.44 2.40 24.09
N PRO A 28 21.41 1.72 24.73
CA PRO A 28 21.22 0.33 25.16
C PRO A 28 20.13 0.19 26.25
N GLU A 29 19.99 1.16 27.14
CA GLU A 29 18.96 1.16 28.17
C GLU A 29 17.56 1.20 27.55
N LEU A 30 17.37 2.07 26.53
CA LEU A 30 16.13 2.15 25.77
C LEU A 30 15.85 0.83 25.07
N ALA A 31 16.86 0.25 24.40
CA ALA A 31 16.70 -1.03 23.70
C ALA A 31 16.29 -2.16 24.66
N PHE A 32 16.92 -2.26 25.85
CA PHE A 32 16.55 -3.25 26.86
C PHE A 32 15.16 -3.03 27.43
N GLU A 33 14.76 -1.77 27.67
CA GLU A 33 13.40 -1.45 28.10
C GLU A 33 12.37 -1.89 27.04
N ARG A 34 12.64 -1.62 25.76
CA ARG A 34 11.79 -2.05 24.65
C ARG A 34 11.72 -3.56 24.52
N ILE A 35 12.82 -4.28 24.58
CA ILE A 35 12.84 -5.74 24.59
C ILE A 35 12.00 -6.31 25.73
N LYS A 36 12.11 -5.74 26.93
CA LYS A 36 11.37 -6.20 28.10
C LYS A 36 9.86 -5.96 27.99
N ASN A 37 9.47 -4.87 27.34
CA ASN A 37 8.08 -4.44 27.21
C ASN A 37 7.48 -4.78 25.84
N ALA A 38 8.27 -5.30 24.90
CA ALA A 38 7.77 -5.68 23.60
C ALA A 38 6.65 -6.72 23.76
N PRO A 39 5.48 -6.50 23.16
CA PRO A 39 4.50 -7.56 23.04
C PRO A 39 5.19 -8.71 22.30
N ILE A 40 5.17 -9.92 22.87
CA ILE A 40 5.72 -11.11 22.23
C ILE A 40 4.90 -11.36 20.98
N GLN A 41 5.29 -10.76 19.87
CA GLN A 41 4.71 -11.03 18.55
C GLN A 41 5.30 -12.35 18.00
N LYS A 42 5.12 -13.44 18.77
CA LYS A 42 5.69 -14.77 18.50
C LYS A 42 5.25 -15.43 17.20
N ASP A 43 4.31 -14.85 16.46
CA ASP A 43 3.64 -15.54 15.37
C ASP A 43 3.95 -15.00 13.97
N TRP A 44 4.50 -13.79 13.83
CA TRP A 44 4.75 -13.16 12.54
C TRP A 44 6.21 -13.29 12.10
N LYS A 45 6.46 -13.94 10.94
CA LYS A 45 7.78 -14.04 10.30
C LYS A 45 7.81 -13.19 9.05
N LEU A 46 8.84 -12.36 8.88
CA LEU A 46 9.08 -11.63 7.64
C LEU A 46 9.35 -12.63 6.51
N VAL A 47 8.48 -12.64 5.49
CA VAL A 47 8.58 -13.54 4.34
C VAL A 47 8.94 -12.83 3.05
N TRP A 48 8.72 -11.53 2.98
CA TRP A 48 9.07 -10.70 1.84
C TRP A 48 9.20 -9.24 2.27
N SER A 49 10.19 -8.53 1.71
CA SER A 49 10.29 -7.08 1.90
C SER A 49 11.01 -6.40 0.74
N ASP A 50 10.78 -5.10 0.62
CA ASP A 50 11.66 -4.19 -0.09
C ASP A 50 11.87 -2.94 0.77
N GLU A 51 13.14 -2.74 1.17
CA GLU A 51 13.59 -1.61 1.99
C GLU A 51 14.19 -0.50 1.13
N PHE A 52 14.12 -0.62 -0.20
CA PHE A 52 14.60 0.34 -1.19
C PHE A 52 16.04 0.84 -1.00
N ASN A 53 16.90 0.01 -0.41
CA ASN A 53 18.31 0.30 -0.12
C ASN A 53 19.21 0.17 -1.35
N TYR A 54 18.74 0.64 -2.52
CA TYR A 54 19.47 0.65 -3.78
C TYR A 54 19.13 1.93 -4.56
N LYS A 55 19.72 2.10 -5.75
CA LYS A 55 19.46 3.24 -6.62
C LYS A 55 19.12 2.76 -8.03
N GLY A 56 18.03 3.26 -8.59
CA GLY A 56 17.61 2.96 -9.96
C GLY A 56 16.11 2.71 -10.09
N LEU A 57 15.74 1.90 -11.06
CA LEU A 57 14.36 1.42 -11.20
C LEU A 57 14.03 0.43 -10.07
N PRO A 58 12.75 0.28 -9.70
CA PRO A 58 12.30 -0.80 -8.83
C PRO A 58 12.85 -2.17 -9.25
N ASP A 59 13.29 -2.98 -8.28
CA ASP A 59 13.90 -4.30 -8.53
C ASP A 59 12.91 -5.21 -9.30
N ASP A 60 13.29 -5.61 -10.49
CA ASP A 60 12.46 -6.43 -11.38
C ASP A 60 12.20 -7.86 -10.86
N LYS A 61 12.92 -8.31 -9.84
CA LYS A 61 12.65 -9.56 -9.12
C LYS A 61 11.48 -9.43 -8.14
N LYS A 62 11.17 -8.21 -7.72
CA LYS A 62 10.11 -7.90 -6.75
C LYS A 62 8.92 -7.20 -7.38
N TRP A 63 9.16 -6.35 -8.38
CA TRP A 63 8.16 -5.48 -8.98
C TRP A 63 7.97 -5.74 -10.47
N GLY A 64 6.73 -5.70 -10.89
CA GLY A 64 6.29 -5.58 -12.27
C GLY A 64 5.53 -4.27 -12.45
N TYR A 65 4.98 -4.08 -13.64
CA TYR A 65 4.22 -2.88 -14.00
C TYR A 65 2.92 -3.28 -14.70
N ASP A 66 1.83 -2.63 -14.34
CA ASP A 66 0.64 -2.57 -15.16
C ASP A 66 0.73 -1.33 -16.04
N VAL A 67 0.60 -1.50 -17.37
CA VAL A 67 0.86 -0.45 -18.34
C VAL A 67 -0.40 -0.10 -19.12
N GLY A 68 -0.59 1.18 -19.40
CA GLY A 68 -1.66 1.65 -20.28
C GLY A 68 -2.44 2.83 -19.76
N GLY A 69 -3.35 3.32 -20.60
CA GLY A 69 -4.17 4.51 -20.35
C GLY A 69 -5.65 4.29 -20.66
N SER A 70 -6.19 3.07 -20.46
CA SER A 70 -7.59 2.72 -20.76
C SER A 70 -8.61 3.43 -19.84
N GLY A 71 -8.15 4.15 -18.79
CA GLY A 71 -8.99 4.72 -17.73
C GLY A 71 -9.25 3.76 -16.58
N TRP A 72 -8.73 2.53 -16.67
CA TRP A 72 -8.67 1.53 -15.58
C TRP A 72 -10.01 1.26 -14.86
N GLY A 73 -11.13 1.36 -15.62
CA GLY A 73 -12.49 1.19 -15.09
C GLY A 73 -13.05 2.40 -14.37
N ASN A 74 -12.25 3.43 -14.10
CA ASN A 74 -12.60 4.59 -13.27
C ASN A 74 -12.50 5.94 -14.02
N ASN A 75 -12.37 5.93 -15.36
CA ASN A 75 -12.15 7.14 -16.17
C ASN A 75 -10.90 7.93 -15.74
N GLU A 76 -9.86 7.23 -15.31
CA GLU A 76 -8.59 7.81 -14.92
C GLU A 76 -7.88 8.47 -16.12
N LEU A 77 -7.15 9.55 -15.87
CA LEU A 77 -6.61 10.42 -16.91
C LEU A 77 -5.15 10.11 -17.28
N GLN A 78 -4.40 9.39 -16.46
CA GLN A 78 -3.00 9.07 -16.69
C GLN A 78 -2.81 7.86 -17.61
N PHE A 79 -1.61 7.82 -18.21
CA PHE A 79 -1.01 6.62 -18.75
C PHE A 79 -0.02 6.05 -17.72
N TYR A 80 -0.18 4.81 -17.29
CA TYR A 80 0.81 4.13 -16.48
C TYR A 80 1.94 3.60 -17.36
N THR A 81 3.18 3.97 -17.01
CA THR A 81 4.39 3.62 -17.74
C THR A 81 5.11 2.42 -17.12
N GLU A 82 6.01 1.81 -17.86
CA GLU A 82 6.95 0.82 -17.33
C GLU A 82 8.40 1.30 -17.45
N LYS A 83 9.23 0.92 -16.49
CA LYS A 83 10.69 1.18 -16.49
C LYS A 83 11.06 2.63 -16.81
N ASP A 84 10.23 3.56 -16.38
CA ASP A 84 10.40 4.99 -16.59
C ASP A 84 10.80 5.65 -15.26
N THR A 85 12.05 6.13 -15.20
CA THR A 85 12.61 6.75 -14.00
C THR A 85 11.93 8.06 -13.60
N SER A 86 11.15 8.65 -14.50
CA SER A 86 10.35 9.85 -14.19
C SER A 86 9.07 9.53 -13.41
N THR A 87 8.60 8.28 -13.46
CA THR A 87 7.36 7.85 -12.79
C THR A 87 7.59 6.89 -11.63
N ALA A 88 8.68 6.10 -11.64
CA ALA A 88 9.08 5.26 -10.52
C ALA A 88 10.60 5.19 -10.40
N PHE A 89 11.13 5.60 -9.26
CA PHE A 89 12.58 5.63 -9.03
C PHE A 89 12.92 5.40 -7.56
N VAL A 90 13.96 4.60 -7.33
CA VAL A 90 14.50 4.31 -5.99
C VAL A 90 15.78 5.10 -5.78
N SER A 91 15.85 5.86 -4.70
CA SER A 91 17.05 6.57 -4.26
C SER A 91 16.95 6.96 -2.78
N ASN A 92 18.10 7.03 -2.12
CA ASN A 92 18.20 7.47 -0.72
C ASN A 92 17.30 6.68 0.25
N GLY A 93 17.15 5.36 0.02
CA GLY A 93 16.31 4.51 0.84
C GLY A 93 14.79 4.63 0.57
N LEU A 94 14.39 5.31 -0.50
CA LEU A 94 12.98 5.55 -0.81
C LEU A 94 12.65 5.12 -2.24
N LEU A 95 11.50 4.48 -2.42
CA LEU A 95 10.82 4.42 -3.71
C LEU A 95 9.94 5.65 -3.85
N THR A 96 10.10 6.39 -4.94
CA THR A 96 9.22 7.51 -5.32
C THR A 96 8.37 7.10 -6.52
N ILE A 97 7.05 7.07 -6.35
CA ILE A 97 6.08 7.01 -7.45
C ILE A 97 5.64 8.44 -7.74
N SER A 98 5.74 8.87 -9.01
CA SER A 98 5.43 10.23 -9.43
C SER A 98 4.33 10.25 -10.48
N ALA A 99 3.28 11.02 -10.24
CA ALA A 99 2.37 11.45 -11.28
C ALA A 99 2.87 12.76 -11.89
N ASN A 100 2.98 12.80 -13.20
CA ASN A 100 3.52 13.94 -13.94
C ASN A 100 2.50 14.49 -14.95
N LYS A 101 2.53 15.78 -15.21
CA LYS A 101 1.79 16.39 -16.32
C LYS A 101 2.64 16.29 -17.59
N THR A 102 2.61 15.11 -18.20
CA THR A 102 3.40 14.77 -19.39
C THR A 102 2.52 13.94 -20.33
N THR A 103 2.42 14.36 -21.58
CA THR A 103 1.59 13.66 -22.57
C THR A 103 2.25 12.37 -23.04
N LYS A 104 1.49 11.27 -22.99
CA LYS A 104 1.88 9.97 -23.50
C LYS A 104 0.63 9.22 -23.98
N GLU A 105 0.68 8.62 -25.20
CA GLU A 105 -0.40 7.79 -25.77
C GLU A 105 -1.81 8.46 -25.65
N ASN A 106 -1.90 9.73 -26.02
CA ASN A 106 -3.11 10.55 -25.93
C ASN A 106 -3.65 10.79 -24.50
N LYS A 107 -2.81 10.61 -23.49
CA LYS A 107 -3.10 10.99 -22.10
C LYS A 107 -2.21 12.15 -21.69
N ASP A 108 -2.76 13.12 -20.96
CA ASP A 108 -2.03 14.32 -20.54
C ASP A 108 -1.18 14.12 -19.29
N TYR A 109 -1.28 12.96 -18.65
CA TYR A 109 -0.57 12.62 -17.44
C TYR A 109 0.09 11.26 -17.56
N THR A 110 1.25 11.11 -16.91
CA THR A 110 1.91 9.82 -16.73
C THR A 110 2.03 9.50 -15.24
N SER A 111 2.05 8.21 -14.89
CA SER A 111 2.31 7.71 -13.54
C SER A 111 2.86 6.29 -13.62
N ALA A 112 3.12 5.65 -12.47
CA ALA A 112 3.44 4.24 -12.41
C ALA A 112 2.38 3.49 -11.59
N ARG A 113 2.12 2.24 -12.00
CA ARG A 113 1.36 1.25 -11.25
C ARG A 113 2.23 0.01 -11.10
N LEU A 114 2.86 -0.09 -9.92
CA LEU A 114 3.76 -1.17 -9.56
C LEU A 114 2.96 -2.34 -8.98
N VAL A 115 3.32 -3.56 -9.37
CA VAL A 115 2.65 -4.78 -8.94
C VAL A 115 3.65 -5.83 -8.49
N THR A 116 3.29 -6.61 -7.46
CA THR A 116 4.10 -7.78 -7.05
C THR A 116 3.64 -9.09 -7.69
N LYS A 117 2.68 -9.07 -8.60
CA LYS A 117 2.09 -10.24 -9.25
C LYS A 117 3.16 -11.22 -9.75
N THR A 118 3.09 -12.49 -9.34
CA THR A 118 4.05 -13.57 -9.64
C THR A 118 5.44 -13.41 -9.02
N LYS A 119 5.65 -12.35 -8.25
CA LYS A 119 6.92 -12.05 -7.56
C LYS A 119 6.74 -11.95 -6.03
N GLY A 120 5.51 -11.73 -5.61
CA GLY A 120 5.05 -11.65 -4.23
C GLY A 120 3.53 -11.77 -4.22
N ASP A 121 3.04 -13.01 -4.06
CA ASP A 121 1.62 -13.34 -4.01
C ASP A 121 1.37 -14.09 -2.70
N TRP A 122 0.48 -13.58 -1.88
CA TRP A 122 0.26 -14.13 -0.53
C TRP A 122 -1.18 -14.57 -0.33
N LEU A 123 -1.35 -15.63 0.41
CA LEU A 123 -2.61 -16.03 1.03
C LEU A 123 -2.46 -15.80 2.52
N ASN A 124 -3.22 -14.85 3.05
CA ASN A 124 -3.13 -14.36 4.41
C ASN A 124 -1.78 -13.69 4.72
N GLY A 125 -1.71 -12.97 5.80
CA GLY A 125 -0.50 -12.31 6.27
C GLY A 125 -0.76 -10.95 6.89
N LYS A 126 0.31 -10.34 7.35
CA LYS A 126 0.37 -8.94 7.72
C LYS A 126 1.15 -8.21 6.63
N ILE A 127 0.56 -7.21 6.03
CA ILE A 127 1.19 -6.37 5.03
C ILE A 127 1.34 -4.97 5.63
N GLU A 128 2.53 -4.41 5.56
CA GLU A 128 2.84 -3.06 6.01
C GLU A 128 3.56 -2.29 4.91
N VAL A 129 3.08 -1.09 4.64
CA VAL A 129 3.71 -0.14 3.71
C VAL A 129 3.87 1.20 4.43
N ARG A 130 5.10 1.64 4.57
CA ARG A 130 5.41 2.94 5.15
C ARG A 130 5.55 3.96 4.04
N ALA A 131 4.62 4.91 4.01
CA ALA A 131 4.54 5.87 2.91
C ALA A 131 4.15 7.27 3.38
N LYS A 132 4.58 8.27 2.57
CA LYS A 132 4.15 9.65 2.61
C LYS A 132 3.38 9.95 1.33
N LEU A 133 2.15 10.48 1.47
CA LEU A 133 1.21 10.61 0.36
C LEU A 133 1.42 11.88 -0.47
N PRO A 134 1.00 11.89 -1.75
CA PRO A 134 0.99 13.09 -2.57
C PRO A 134 -0.10 14.06 -2.12
N LYS A 135 0.19 15.35 -2.21
CA LYS A 135 -0.79 16.42 -1.97
C LYS A 135 -1.39 16.92 -3.28
N GLY A 136 -2.67 17.29 -3.25
CA GLY A 136 -3.27 18.09 -4.31
C GLY A 136 -4.53 17.50 -4.93
N LYS A 137 -5.49 18.38 -5.21
CA LYS A 137 -6.79 18.03 -5.80
C LYS A 137 -6.62 17.37 -7.17
N GLY A 138 -7.14 16.16 -7.31
CA GLY A 138 -7.03 15.36 -8.52
C GLY A 138 -6.05 14.21 -8.42
N THR A 139 -5.28 14.09 -7.31
CA THR A 139 -4.51 12.87 -7.03
C THR A 139 -5.38 11.81 -6.36
N TRP A 140 -5.09 10.57 -6.67
CA TRP A 140 -5.72 9.39 -6.06
C TRP A 140 -4.64 8.30 -5.87
N PRO A 141 -3.80 8.42 -4.84
CA PRO A 141 -2.85 7.38 -4.48
C PRO A 141 -3.55 6.20 -3.84
N ALA A 142 -3.04 5.00 -4.12
CA ALA A 142 -3.54 3.75 -3.54
C ALA A 142 -2.40 2.76 -3.25
N ILE A 143 -2.57 2.05 -2.14
CA ILE A 143 -1.85 0.85 -1.73
C ILE A 143 -2.92 -0.22 -1.55
N TRP A 144 -2.95 -1.22 -2.41
CA TRP A 144 -4.08 -2.12 -2.52
C TRP A 144 -3.70 -3.47 -3.09
N MET A 145 -4.63 -4.42 -3.13
CA MET A 145 -4.37 -5.78 -3.57
C MET A 145 -5.47 -6.30 -4.49
N LEU A 146 -5.06 -7.02 -5.53
CA LEU A 146 -5.95 -7.80 -6.39
C LEU A 146 -5.62 -9.30 -6.33
N PRO A 147 -6.62 -10.16 -6.59
CA PRO A 147 -6.40 -11.60 -6.64
C PRO A 147 -5.43 -11.96 -7.76
N THR A 148 -4.47 -12.84 -7.47
CA THR A 148 -3.51 -13.31 -8.47
C THR A 148 -4.13 -14.26 -9.46
N ASP A 149 -4.95 -15.18 -8.97
CA ASP A 149 -5.45 -16.34 -9.73
C ASP A 149 -6.85 -16.12 -10.33
N TRP A 150 -7.57 -15.08 -9.92
CA TRP A 150 -8.95 -14.77 -10.35
C TRP A 150 -9.90 -15.98 -10.28
N ALA A 151 -9.77 -16.77 -9.21
CA ALA A 151 -10.38 -18.08 -9.07
C ALA A 151 -11.92 -18.09 -9.09
N TYR A 152 -12.55 -16.97 -8.77
CA TYR A 152 -14.01 -16.82 -8.71
C TYR A 152 -14.61 -16.01 -9.86
N GLY A 153 -13.77 -15.60 -10.82
CA GLY A 153 -14.19 -14.76 -11.95
C GLY A 153 -13.51 -13.39 -11.93
N GLY A 154 -13.93 -12.50 -12.81
CA GLY A 154 -13.42 -11.13 -12.91
C GLY A 154 -13.81 -10.28 -11.70
N TRP A 155 -13.41 -9.00 -11.74
CA TRP A 155 -13.85 -8.05 -10.73
C TRP A 155 -15.37 -7.85 -10.77
N PRO A 156 -16.08 -7.83 -9.63
CA PRO A 156 -15.58 -7.91 -8.24
C PRO A 156 -15.64 -9.33 -7.62
N GLU A 157 -15.91 -10.39 -8.40
CA GLU A 157 -16.13 -11.75 -7.91
C GLU A 157 -14.95 -12.31 -7.11
N SER A 158 -13.72 -12.06 -7.56
CA SER A 158 -12.51 -12.58 -6.90
C SER A 158 -11.96 -11.65 -5.82
N GLY A 159 -12.62 -10.52 -5.57
CA GLY A 159 -12.30 -9.61 -4.47
C GLY A 159 -11.27 -8.54 -4.80
N GLU A 160 -11.17 -7.55 -3.90
CA GLU A 160 -10.17 -6.47 -3.86
C GLU A 160 -10.01 -6.02 -2.41
N ILE A 161 -8.79 -5.71 -2.01
CA ILE A 161 -8.46 -5.19 -0.67
C ILE A 161 -7.70 -3.88 -0.86
N ASP A 162 -8.30 -2.75 -0.48
CA ASP A 162 -7.68 -1.43 -0.54
C ASP A 162 -7.11 -1.10 0.83
N ILE A 163 -5.81 -1.39 1.02
CA ILE A 163 -5.11 -1.17 2.30
C ILE A 163 -5.14 0.31 2.67
N MET A 164 -4.90 1.17 1.68
CA MET A 164 -4.98 2.62 1.79
C MET A 164 -5.41 3.22 0.47
N GLU A 165 -6.44 4.03 0.50
CA GLU A 165 -6.79 4.96 -0.56
C GLU A 165 -6.90 6.38 -0.01
N HIS A 166 -6.54 7.36 -0.83
CA HIS A 166 -6.67 8.77 -0.52
C HIS A 166 -7.05 9.57 -1.76
N VAL A 167 -7.86 10.62 -1.59
CA VAL A 167 -8.18 11.56 -2.67
C VAL A 167 -7.76 12.97 -2.29
N GLY A 168 -6.98 13.61 -3.14
CA GLY A 168 -6.33 14.87 -2.82
C GLY A 168 -7.25 16.08 -2.62
N TYR A 169 -8.56 15.95 -2.85
CA TYR A 169 -9.55 16.98 -2.52
C TYR A 169 -10.12 16.83 -1.10
N GLU A 170 -9.88 15.70 -0.46
CA GLU A 170 -10.29 15.41 0.92
C GLU A 170 -9.03 15.19 1.77
N PRO A 171 -8.37 16.29 2.16
CA PRO A 171 -7.13 16.22 2.91
C PRO A 171 -7.35 15.51 4.24
N ASP A 172 -6.27 14.93 4.75
CA ASP A 172 -6.22 14.36 6.10
C ASP A 172 -7.15 13.14 6.33
N THR A 173 -7.67 12.52 5.27
CA THR A 173 -8.52 11.32 5.37
C THR A 173 -7.99 10.20 4.47
N VAL A 174 -7.81 9.02 5.02
CA VAL A 174 -7.53 7.79 4.28
C VAL A 174 -8.64 6.78 4.49
N TYR A 175 -8.77 5.87 3.52
CA TYR A 175 -9.80 4.84 3.49
C TYR A 175 -9.15 3.47 3.40
N GLY A 176 -9.73 2.50 4.11
CA GLY A 176 -9.49 1.09 3.90
C GLY A 176 -10.79 0.45 3.44
N THR A 177 -10.77 -0.28 2.35
CA THR A 177 -11.99 -0.79 1.69
C THR A 177 -11.83 -2.24 1.29
N VAL A 178 -12.93 -2.96 1.22
CA VAL A 178 -12.99 -4.26 0.55
C VAL A 178 -14.11 -4.27 -0.49
N HIS A 179 -13.81 -4.90 -1.63
CA HIS A 179 -14.78 -5.18 -2.66
C HIS A 179 -14.92 -6.69 -2.88
N THR A 180 -16.17 -7.14 -2.97
CA THR A 180 -16.54 -8.52 -3.28
C THR A 180 -17.77 -8.52 -4.20
N LYS A 181 -18.18 -9.68 -4.70
CA LYS A 181 -19.42 -9.77 -5.48
C LYS A 181 -20.63 -9.21 -4.73
N ALA A 182 -20.75 -9.49 -3.44
CA ALA A 182 -21.86 -9.02 -2.60
C ALA A 182 -21.68 -7.57 -2.11
N PHE A 183 -20.44 -7.10 -2.02
CA PHE A 183 -20.09 -5.81 -1.42
C PHE A 183 -19.12 -5.05 -2.33
N ASN A 184 -19.62 -4.15 -3.18
CA ASN A 184 -18.79 -3.34 -4.05
C ASN A 184 -19.41 -1.97 -4.35
N HIS A 185 -18.59 -1.04 -4.85
CA HIS A 185 -19.03 0.33 -5.10
C HIS A 185 -20.05 0.43 -6.23
N SER A 186 -20.01 -0.46 -7.21
CA SER A 186 -20.92 -0.39 -8.37
C SER A 186 -22.39 -0.61 -7.99
N ILE A 187 -22.62 -1.31 -6.85
CA ILE A 187 -23.95 -1.52 -6.28
C ILE A 187 -24.13 -0.82 -4.92
N GLY A 188 -23.19 0.05 -4.54
CA GLY A 188 -23.25 0.86 -3.31
C GLY A 188 -23.17 0.07 -1.99
N THR A 189 -22.59 -1.12 -2.00
CA THR A 189 -22.57 -2.01 -0.81
C THR A 189 -21.15 -2.31 -0.27
N HIS A 190 -20.10 -1.74 -0.87
CA HIS A 190 -18.72 -1.91 -0.42
C HIS A 190 -18.57 -1.67 1.09
N LYS A 191 -17.58 -2.30 1.68
CA LYS A 191 -17.28 -2.14 3.12
C LYS A 191 -16.03 -1.31 3.28
N THR A 192 -16.17 -0.16 3.89
CA THR A 192 -15.10 0.81 4.06
C THR A 192 -15.03 1.32 5.49
N GLY A 193 -13.82 1.63 5.94
CA GLY A 193 -13.54 2.44 7.10
C GLY A 193 -12.66 3.62 6.72
N SER A 194 -12.78 4.74 7.43
CA SER A 194 -11.93 5.90 7.22
C SER A 194 -11.18 6.26 8.49
N PHE A 195 -10.04 6.90 8.33
CA PHE A 195 -9.22 7.37 9.43
C PHE A 195 -8.70 8.78 9.15
N PHE A 196 -8.76 9.65 10.17
CA PHE A 196 -8.24 11.01 10.08
C PHE A 196 -6.73 11.02 10.35
N ILE A 197 -5.96 11.56 9.41
CA ILE A 197 -4.51 11.68 9.48
C ILE A 197 -4.12 13.14 9.28
N PRO A 198 -3.63 13.87 10.28
CA PRO A 198 -3.32 15.29 10.13
C PRO A 198 -2.05 15.57 9.31
N THR A 199 -1.19 14.57 9.07
CA THR A 199 0.14 14.73 8.48
C THR A 199 0.46 13.83 7.28
N PRO A 200 -0.52 13.43 6.42
CA PRO A 200 -0.28 12.42 5.38
C PRO A 200 0.72 12.88 4.32
N TYR A 201 0.94 14.19 4.17
CA TYR A 201 1.80 14.82 3.17
C TYR A 201 3.18 15.22 3.69
N THR A 202 3.36 15.25 5.00
CA THR A 202 4.57 15.77 5.66
C THR A 202 5.34 14.70 6.42
N GLU A 203 4.68 13.65 6.85
CA GLU A 203 5.24 12.54 7.62
C GLU A 203 5.01 11.20 6.94
N PHE A 204 5.88 10.24 7.24
CA PHE A 204 5.68 8.85 6.84
C PHE A 204 4.80 8.16 7.87
N HIS A 205 3.82 7.41 7.37
CA HIS A 205 2.91 6.60 8.19
C HIS A 205 2.89 5.16 7.71
N ASP A 206 2.61 4.24 8.63
CA ASP A 206 2.47 2.82 8.33
C ASP A 206 1.01 2.51 8.00
N TYR A 207 0.75 2.15 6.75
CA TYR A 207 -0.53 1.65 6.27
C TYR A 207 -0.46 0.14 6.16
N GLY A 208 -1.38 -0.58 6.81
CA GLY A 208 -1.29 -2.03 6.82
C GLY A 208 -2.59 -2.75 7.02
N ILE A 209 -2.51 -4.07 6.82
CA ILE A 209 -3.57 -5.02 7.15
C ILE A 209 -3.00 -6.21 7.91
N GLU A 210 -3.82 -6.78 8.79
CA GLU A 210 -3.69 -8.15 9.25
C GLU A 210 -4.85 -8.96 8.67
N TRP A 211 -4.51 -9.92 7.84
CA TRP A 211 -5.46 -10.72 7.10
C TRP A 211 -5.28 -12.20 7.39
N ASP A 212 -6.37 -12.83 7.82
CA ASP A 212 -6.47 -14.27 8.04
C ASP A 212 -7.78 -14.84 7.44
N GLN A 213 -8.12 -16.08 7.74
CA GLN A 213 -9.35 -16.71 7.24
C GLN A 213 -10.63 -16.17 7.86
N GLU A 214 -10.54 -15.46 8.99
CA GLU A 214 -11.67 -14.97 9.76
C GLU A 214 -11.97 -13.50 9.53
N LYS A 215 -10.94 -12.70 9.20
CA LYS A 215 -11.04 -11.24 9.09
C LYS A 215 -9.90 -10.60 8.32
N ILE A 216 -10.13 -9.35 7.93
CA ILE A 216 -9.12 -8.39 7.49
C ILE A 216 -9.24 -7.19 8.44
N ASP A 217 -8.23 -6.99 9.28
CA ASP A 217 -8.10 -5.80 10.13
C ASP A 217 -7.24 -4.76 9.40
N PHE A 218 -7.71 -3.53 9.31
CA PHE A 218 -7.00 -2.41 8.69
C PHE A 218 -6.33 -1.56 9.77
N LEU A 219 -5.05 -1.26 9.56
CA LEU A 219 -4.20 -0.60 10.54
C LEU A 219 -3.59 0.69 9.98
N TYR A 220 -3.47 1.66 10.85
CA TYR A 220 -2.74 2.90 10.65
C TYR A 220 -1.79 3.10 11.83
N ASP A 221 -0.49 3.23 11.58
CA ASP A 221 0.56 3.29 12.60
C ASP A 221 0.37 2.23 13.71
N GLY A 222 0.10 0.98 13.28
CA GLY A 222 -0.15 -0.17 14.16
C GLY A 222 -1.51 -0.16 14.89
N LYS A 223 -2.34 0.87 14.70
CA LYS A 223 -3.65 0.97 15.34
C LYS A 223 -4.76 0.55 14.38
N LYS A 224 -5.54 -0.44 14.82
CA LYS A 224 -6.70 -0.89 14.04
C LYS A 224 -7.81 0.16 14.05
N TYR A 225 -8.32 0.50 12.85
CA TYR A 225 -9.43 1.44 12.68
C TYR A 225 -10.64 0.83 11.97
N PHE A 226 -10.45 -0.24 11.20
CA PHE A 226 -11.54 -0.93 10.51
C PHE A 226 -11.31 -2.44 10.54
N SER A 227 -12.38 -3.22 10.46
CA SER A 227 -12.31 -4.68 10.41
C SER A 227 -13.44 -5.23 9.54
N PHE A 228 -13.08 -6.02 8.55
CA PHE A 228 -14.03 -6.78 7.75
C PHE A 228 -13.97 -8.26 8.15
N LYS A 229 -15.11 -8.82 8.57
CA LYS A 229 -15.18 -10.18 9.10
C LYS A 229 -15.79 -11.15 8.09
N ASN A 230 -15.22 -12.35 8.02
CA ASN A 230 -15.77 -13.45 7.24
C ASN A 230 -17.10 -13.93 7.85
N THR A 231 -18.16 -13.85 7.07
CA THR A 231 -19.49 -14.32 7.46
C THR A 231 -19.61 -15.85 7.38
N LYS A 232 -18.63 -16.52 6.76
CA LYS A 232 -18.58 -17.98 6.50
C LYS A 232 -19.75 -18.50 5.64
N LYS A 233 -20.39 -17.63 4.86
CA LYS A 233 -21.50 -18.02 4.01
C LYS A 233 -21.06 -18.55 2.65
N ASN A 234 -20.29 -17.76 1.89
CA ASN A 234 -19.89 -18.10 0.52
C ASN A 234 -18.78 -17.17 0.01
N PHE A 235 -18.20 -17.51 -1.16
CA PHE A 235 -17.16 -16.71 -1.79
C PHE A 235 -17.64 -15.33 -2.27
N GLN A 236 -18.93 -15.14 -2.49
CA GLN A 236 -19.49 -13.86 -2.93
C GLN A 236 -19.34 -12.78 -1.85
N GLU A 237 -19.36 -13.19 -0.57
CA GLU A 237 -19.10 -12.30 0.58
C GLU A 237 -17.63 -12.35 1.03
N TRP A 238 -16.92 -13.49 0.83
CA TRP A 238 -15.54 -13.68 1.28
C TRP A 238 -14.69 -14.42 0.23
N PRO A 239 -14.15 -13.74 -0.79
CA PRO A 239 -13.25 -14.35 -1.78
C PRO A 239 -11.78 -14.37 -1.33
N TYR A 240 -11.46 -13.95 -0.11
CA TYR A 240 -10.12 -13.74 0.42
C TYR A 240 -9.44 -15.02 0.96
N ASP A 241 -9.83 -16.17 0.40
CA ASP A 241 -9.23 -17.49 0.63
C ASP A 241 -8.31 -17.93 -0.54
N LYS A 242 -7.90 -16.98 -1.37
CA LYS A 242 -6.99 -17.14 -2.49
C LYS A 242 -5.83 -16.15 -2.38
N ARG A 243 -4.81 -16.31 -3.24
CA ARG A 243 -3.65 -15.44 -3.24
C ARG A 243 -3.97 -14.07 -3.85
N PHE A 244 -3.43 -13.05 -3.21
CA PHE A 244 -3.47 -11.67 -3.67
C PHE A 244 -2.05 -11.12 -3.86
N HIS A 245 -1.89 -10.19 -4.78
CA HIS A 245 -0.67 -9.43 -5.00
C HIS A 245 -0.89 -7.96 -4.68
N LEU A 246 0.17 -7.29 -4.25
CA LEU A 246 0.17 -5.86 -3.90
C LEU A 246 0.28 -5.00 -5.15
N ILE A 247 -0.39 -3.86 -5.11
CA ILE A 247 -0.37 -2.82 -6.14
C ILE A 247 -0.17 -1.47 -5.46
N MET A 248 0.70 -0.62 -6.03
CA MET A 248 0.91 0.74 -5.58
C MET A 248 0.93 1.69 -6.77
N ASN A 249 0.15 2.77 -6.71
CA ASN A 249 0.03 3.73 -7.80
C ASN A 249 -0.43 5.12 -7.32
N ILE A 250 -0.29 6.09 -8.21
CA ILE A 250 -1.03 7.36 -8.12
C ILE A 250 -1.88 7.45 -9.38
N ALA A 251 -3.21 7.37 -9.26
CA ALA A 251 -4.13 7.75 -10.31
C ALA A 251 -4.30 9.27 -10.37
N VAL A 252 -4.65 9.79 -11.52
CA VAL A 252 -4.94 11.20 -11.75
C VAL A 252 -6.38 11.33 -12.25
N GLY A 253 -7.17 12.17 -11.58
CA GLY A 253 -8.58 12.35 -11.94
C GLY A 253 -9.42 11.12 -11.60
N GLY A 254 -10.16 10.62 -12.58
CA GLY A 254 -11.07 9.49 -12.40
C GLY A 254 -12.38 9.87 -11.69
N ASN A 255 -13.24 8.87 -11.55
CA ASN A 255 -14.59 9.06 -11.00
C ASN A 255 -14.57 9.57 -9.56
N TRP A 256 -13.59 9.15 -8.77
CA TRP A 256 -13.45 9.57 -7.37
C TRP A 256 -12.38 10.64 -7.21
N GLY A 257 -11.12 10.38 -7.52
CA GLY A 257 -10.03 11.37 -7.37
C GLY A 257 -10.28 12.67 -8.14
N GLY A 258 -10.98 12.58 -9.27
CA GLY A 258 -11.32 13.71 -10.14
C GLY A 258 -12.65 14.40 -9.87
N LYS A 259 -13.37 14.04 -8.82
CA LYS A 259 -14.73 14.56 -8.50
C LYS A 259 -14.86 16.09 -8.57
N TYR A 260 -13.80 16.81 -8.19
CA TYR A 260 -13.75 18.28 -8.22
C TYR A 260 -12.69 18.80 -9.20
N GLY A 261 -12.32 18.01 -10.21
CA GLY A 261 -11.31 18.33 -11.22
C GLY A 261 -9.88 18.09 -10.71
N VAL A 262 -8.93 18.39 -11.57
CA VAL A 262 -7.48 18.24 -11.31
C VAL A 262 -6.85 19.64 -11.26
N ALA A 263 -6.18 19.97 -10.17
CA ALA A 263 -5.45 21.22 -10.05
C ALA A 263 -4.18 21.18 -10.95
N PRO A 264 -3.92 22.22 -11.74
CA PRO A 264 -2.83 22.18 -12.75
C PRO A 264 -1.42 22.30 -12.15
N ASP A 265 -1.30 22.83 -10.94
CA ASP A 265 -0.06 23.22 -10.27
C ASP A 265 0.45 22.20 -9.23
N ILE A 266 -0.17 21.02 -9.16
CA ILE A 266 0.21 19.97 -8.20
C ILE A 266 1.33 19.04 -8.71
N PHE A 267 1.67 19.10 -9.98
CA PHE A 267 2.62 18.17 -10.60
C PHE A 267 4.07 18.68 -10.56
N PRO A 268 5.06 17.77 -10.33
CA PRO A 268 4.89 16.35 -10.10
C PRO A 268 4.31 16.05 -8.70
N ALA A 269 3.27 15.21 -8.65
CA ALA A 269 2.72 14.72 -7.39
C ALA A 269 3.42 13.39 -7.02
N ARG A 270 3.92 13.27 -5.79
CA ARG A 270 4.78 12.15 -5.39
C ARG A 270 4.24 11.42 -4.19
N MET A 271 4.25 10.09 -4.26
CA MET A 271 4.15 9.18 -3.11
C MET A 271 5.54 8.61 -2.86
N GLU A 272 6.06 8.83 -1.66
CA GLU A 272 7.35 8.30 -1.23
C GLU A 272 7.13 7.13 -0.31
N ILE A 273 7.76 6.00 -0.60
CA ILE A 273 7.61 4.73 0.14
C ILE A 273 8.96 4.38 0.74
N ASP A 274 9.01 4.23 2.06
CA ASP A 274 10.20 3.89 2.85
C ASP A 274 10.44 2.37 2.82
N TYR A 275 9.38 1.59 3.03
CA TYR A 275 9.46 0.13 2.93
C TYR A 275 8.11 -0.50 2.58
N VAL A 276 8.20 -1.72 2.09
CA VAL A 276 7.09 -2.67 2.00
C VAL A 276 7.52 -3.97 2.68
N ARG A 277 6.72 -4.45 3.61
CA ARG A 277 7.02 -5.65 4.41
C ARG A 277 5.82 -6.57 4.46
N VAL A 278 6.05 -7.85 4.29
CA VAL A 278 5.01 -8.88 4.39
C VAL A 278 5.44 -9.97 5.35
N PHE A 279 4.55 -10.28 6.27
CA PHE A 279 4.76 -11.27 7.31
C PHE A 279 3.70 -12.36 7.22
N GLN A 280 4.09 -13.58 7.55
CA GLN A 280 3.17 -14.72 7.67
C GLN A 280 3.43 -15.47 8.99
N LYS A 281 2.40 -16.21 9.48
CA LYS A 281 2.51 -17.07 10.67
C LYS A 281 3.04 -18.44 10.33
#